data_ba0367238605eb90d8d98014a4bd4a87
#
_entry.id   ba0367238605eb90d8d98014a4bd4a87
#
_cell.length_a   1.000
_cell.length_b   1.000
_cell.length_c   1.000
_cell.angle_alpha   90.00
_cell.angle_beta   90.00
_cell.angle_gamma   90.00
#
_symmetry.space_group_name_H-M   'P 1'
#
loop_
_entity.id
_entity.type
_entity.pdbx_description
1 polymer ?
#
loop_
_entity_poly.entity_id
_entity_poly.type
_entity_poly.pdbx_seq_one_letter_code
_entity_poly.pdbx_strand_id
1 'polypeptide(L)'
;MPFRAKPYREPKETKVAGTVAELFAGVGGFRVGLAQSGWKTIFSNQWEPTTKVQHASDCYIYNFGAEGHSNEDITKLVSRHLTSSEKIIPETDLLVGGFPCQDYSVAKSLNSSRGLEGKKGVLWWSIRDVVESNRPKYVFLENVDRLLKSPATQRGRDFAVMLSTLGSLGYQIEWRVLSASDYGFPQRRIRVFIVATRIPKNSRLSAEQAQQIILKSGILPRAFPVRDTATSLTEIDLSDEPDVLSDTFGVGLKKSPFLNSGVYLNGKAFTLKSEASWRGHNFALADVLENSISVPSEFWIPDDKLAEWKYLKGSKSIERVHVESGTKYFYAEGQMAFPDLLTNPSRTILTGEGGKTASRFKHIIQQDGRFRRLLPVELERLSGFPDGHTAQGIKGQILDSRRAFFIGNALVVGMVERVGRVLAEDLNP
;
A
#
# COMPACT_ATOMS: atom_id res chain seq x y z
N MET A 1 -19.19 16.19 10.68
CA MET A 1 -18.89 16.90 9.43
C MET A 1 -18.50 15.85 8.39
N PRO A 2 -18.86 15.99 7.13
CA PRO A 2 -18.49 15.02 6.10
C PRO A 2 -16.96 14.89 5.97
N PHE A 3 -16.49 13.68 5.70
CA PHE A 3 -15.08 13.44 5.42
C PHE A 3 -14.75 13.92 4.02
N ARG A 4 -13.93 14.93 3.91
CA ARG A 4 -13.44 15.48 2.64
C ARG A 4 -11.92 15.66 2.72
N ALA A 5 -11.22 15.18 1.72
CA ALA A 5 -9.79 15.43 1.58
C ALA A 5 -9.56 16.90 1.19
N LYS A 6 -8.43 17.44 1.65
CA LYS A 6 -7.98 18.75 1.19
C LYS A 6 -7.60 18.66 -0.29
N PRO A 7 -7.86 19.71 -1.09
CA PRO A 7 -7.34 19.80 -2.45
C PRO A 7 -5.82 19.66 -2.44
N TYR A 8 -5.28 18.97 -3.47
CA TYR A 8 -3.84 18.91 -3.65
C TYR A 8 -3.27 20.33 -3.84
N ARG A 9 -2.16 20.60 -3.18
CA ARG A 9 -1.38 21.82 -3.37
C ARG A 9 0.09 21.43 -3.30
N GLU A 10 0.86 21.81 -4.31
CA GLU A 10 2.29 21.70 -4.29
C GLU A 10 2.86 22.50 -3.09
N PRO A 11 3.80 21.95 -2.30
CA PRO A 11 4.44 22.70 -1.23
C PRO A 11 5.13 23.95 -1.79
N LYS A 12 4.98 25.09 -1.11
CA LYS A 12 5.67 26.33 -1.48
C LYS A 12 7.17 26.14 -1.26
N GLU A 13 8.02 26.60 -2.15
CA GLU A 13 9.48 26.43 -2.10
C GLU A 13 10.12 26.84 -0.76
N THR A 14 9.57 27.86 -0.12
CA THR A 14 10.03 28.36 1.19
C THR A 14 9.67 27.44 2.38
N LYS A 15 8.93 26.35 2.16
CA LYS A 15 8.42 25.44 3.19
C LYS A 15 8.54 23.97 2.79
N VAL A 16 9.50 23.65 1.92
CA VAL A 16 9.76 22.27 1.55
C VAL A 16 10.46 21.56 2.69
N ALA A 17 9.87 20.50 3.21
CA ALA A 17 10.48 19.66 4.24
C ALA A 17 11.63 18.82 3.68
N GLY A 18 11.46 18.29 2.45
CA GLY A 18 12.46 17.49 1.74
C GLY A 18 11.92 17.08 0.38
N THR A 19 12.76 16.40 -0.39
CA THR A 19 12.49 15.93 -1.76
C THR A 19 12.11 14.45 -1.79
N VAL A 20 11.26 14.07 -2.76
CA VAL A 20 10.71 12.71 -2.90
C VAL A 20 10.90 12.17 -4.31
N ALA A 21 11.33 10.90 -4.40
CA ALA A 21 11.16 10.07 -5.59
C ALA A 21 10.05 9.03 -5.33
N GLU A 22 9.02 8.99 -6.19
CA GLU A 22 7.87 8.10 -6.08
C GLU A 22 7.92 7.03 -7.16
N LEU A 23 8.07 5.76 -6.77
CA LEU A 23 8.03 4.61 -7.67
C LEU A 23 6.66 3.92 -7.59
N PHE A 24 6.18 3.37 -8.72
CA PHE A 24 4.85 2.75 -8.80
C PHE A 24 3.73 3.71 -8.40
N ALA A 25 3.84 4.95 -8.85
CA ALA A 25 3.07 6.09 -8.35
C ALA A 25 1.54 5.94 -8.45
N GLY A 26 1.03 5.04 -9.32
CA GLY A 26 -0.40 4.91 -9.57
C GLY A 26 -1.00 6.24 -10.01
N VAL A 27 -1.98 6.70 -9.23
CA VAL A 27 -2.60 8.03 -9.42
C VAL A 27 -2.08 9.06 -8.40
N GLY A 28 -0.91 8.84 -7.80
CA GLY A 28 -0.22 9.80 -6.94
C GLY A 28 -0.65 9.82 -5.48
N GLY A 29 -1.02 8.66 -4.92
CA GLY A 29 -1.45 8.60 -3.52
C GLY A 29 -0.38 9.02 -2.51
N PHE A 30 0.88 8.64 -2.72
CA PHE A 30 1.99 9.13 -1.90
C PHE A 30 2.19 10.63 -2.09
N ARG A 31 2.21 11.12 -3.33
CA ARG A 31 2.40 12.55 -3.62
C ARG A 31 1.35 13.43 -2.92
N VAL A 32 0.06 13.06 -3.02
CA VAL A 32 -1.03 13.80 -2.37
C VAL A 32 -0.85 13.83 -0.84
N GLY A 33 -0.50 12.69 -0.23
CA GLY A 33 -0.32 12.60 1.22
C GLY A 33 0.92 13.35 1.72
N LEU A 34 2.04 13.18 1.05
CA LEU A 34 3.31 13.79 1.42
C LEU A 34 3.31 15.32 1.22
N ALA A 35 2.66 15.82 0.17
CA ALA A 35 2.54 17.26 -0.05
C ALA A 35 1.85 17.98 1.11
N GLN A 36 0.91 17.33 1.80
CA GLN A 36 0.21 17.89 2.97
C GLN A 36 1.14 18.04 4.21
N SER A 37 2.26 17.36 4.21
CA SER A 37 3.31 17.45 5.23
C SER A 37 4.60 18.13 4.73
N GLY A 38 4.52 18.84 3.60
CA GLY A 38 5.60 19.70 3.11
C GLY A 38 6.64 19.02 2.21
N TRP A 39 6.46 17.76 1.83
CA TRP A 39 7.37 17.05 0.94
C TRP A 39 7.11 17.41 -0.53
N LYS A 40 8.17 17.67 -1.29
CA LYS A 40 8.12 17.96 -2.74
C LYS A 40 8.53 16.74 -3.55
N THR A 41 7.60 16.16 -4.31
CA THR A 41 7.92 15.09 -5.26
C THR A 41 8.56 15.70 -6.51
N ILE A 42 9.83 15.33 -6.75
CA ILE A 42 10.62 15.81 -7.89
C ILE A 42 10.81 14.74 -8.97
N PHE A 43 10.51 13.48 -8.64
CA PHE A 43 10.54 12.37 -9.58
C PHE A 43 9.40 11.39 -9.28
N SER A 44 8.81 10.84 -10.35
CA SER A 44 7.82 9.78 -10.24
C SER A 44 7.91 8.80 -11.42
N ASN A 45 7.55 7.53 -11.17
CA ASN A 45 7.45 6.52 -12.22
C ASN A 45 6.15 5.75 -12.09
N GLN A 46 5.42 5.62 -13.21
CA GLN A 46 4.22 4.80 -13.32
C GLN A 46 4.15 4.11 -14.68
N TRP A 47 3.99 2.78 -14.64
CA TRP A 47 3.85 1.95 -15.84
C TRP A 47 2.78 0.88 -15.64
N GLU A 48 1.91 0.68 -16.64
CA GLU A 48 0.86 -0.36 -16.66
C GLU A 48 1.22 -1.43 -17.73
N PRO A 49 1.84 -2.56 -17.34
CA PRO A 49 2.42 -3.53 -18.31
C PRO A 49 1.37 -4.27 -19.16
N THR A 50 0.12 -4.32 -18.71
CA THR A 50 -0.95 -5.10 -19.37
C THR A 50 -1.83 -4.27 -20.30
N THR A 51 -1.64 -2.96 -20.37
CA THR A 51 -2.47 -2.07 -21.17
C THR A 51 -1.63 -1.22 -22.13
N LYS A 52 -2.16 -1.01 -23.37
CA LYS A 52 -1.53 -0.08 -24.33
C LYS A 52 -1.71 1.38 -23.89
N VAL A 53 -2.86 1.70 -23.27
CA VAL A 53 -3.17 3.04 -22.77
C VAL A 53 -2.76 3.11 -21.31
N GLN A 54 -1.91 4.06 -20.97
CA GLN A 54 -1.33 4.25 -19.64
C GLN A 54 -2.22 5.20 -18.79
N HIS A 55 -3.42 4.74 -18.50
CA HIS A 55 -4.46 5.57 -17.86
C HIS A 55 -4.05 6.13 -16.50
N ALA A 56 -3.30 5.37 -15.68
CA ALA A 56 -2.84 5.85 -14.38
C ALA A 56 -1.80 6.97 -14.54
N SER A 57 -0.83 6.79 -15.47
CA SER A 57 0.14 7.83 -15.83
C SER A 57 -0.54 9.06 -16.43
N ASP A 58 -1.52 8.86 -17.33
CA ASP A 58 -2.31 9.97 -17.92
C ASP A 58 -3.04 10.78 -16.82
N CYS A 59 -3.61 10.09 -15.82
CA CYS A 59 -4.26 10.71 -14.65
C CYS A 59 -3.23 11.44 -13.76
N TYR A 60 -2.08 10.83 -13.53
CA TYR A 60 -1.00 11.43 -12.74
C TYR A 60 -0.52 12.74 -13.38
N ILE A 61 -0.22 12.71 -14.68
CA ILE A 61 0.25 13.91 -15.41
C ILE A 61 -0.83 15.01 -15.42
N TYR A 62 -2.10 14.66 -15.53
CA TYR A 62 -3.19 15.63 -15.48
C TYR A 62 -3.23 16.40 -14.14
N ASN A 63 -3.01 15.69 -13.02
CA ASN A 63 -3.07 16.29 -11.69
C ASN A 63 -1.78 17.03 -11.28
N PHE A 64 -0.62 16.61 -11.77
CA PHE A 64 0.68 17.04 -11.24
C PHE A 64 1.66 17.60 -12.26
N GLY A 65 1.32 17.55 -13.55
CA GLY A 65 2.24 17.89 -14.63
C GLY A 65 3.14 16.71 -15.04
N ALA A 66 3.83 16.88 -16.17
CA ALA A 66 4.71 15.87 -16.73
C ALA A 66 6.17 15.99 -16.26
N GLU A 67 6.54 17.09 -15.61
CA GLU A 67 7.89 17.32 -15.14
C GLU A 67 8.31 16.27 -14.10
N GLY A 68 9.48 15.66 -14.32
CA GLY A 68 10.00 14.59 -13.45
C GLY A 68 9.17 13.29 -13.47
N HIS A 69 8.20 13.14 -14.39
CA HIS A 69 7.39 11.91 -14.51
C HIS A 69 7.89 11.01 -15.63
N SER A 70 8.15 9.73 -15.30
CA SER A 70 8.52 8.67 -16.24
C SER A 70 7.39 7.67 -16.42
N ASN A 71 6.95 7.46 -17.66
CA ASN A 71 6.04 6.39 -18.03
C ASN A 71 6.77 5.26 -18.76
N GLU A 72 7.71 4.63 -18.08
CA GLU A 72 8.53 3.54 -18.59
C GLU A 72 8.52 2.36 -17.62
N ASP A 73 8.73 1.15 -18.11
CA ASP A 73 8.96 -0.02 -17.28
C ASP A 73 10.13 0.25 -16.32
N ILE A 74 9.87 0.09 -15.02
CA ILE A 74 10.83 0.43 -13.96
C ILE A 74 12.15 -0.35 -14.11
N THR A 75 12.12 -1.59 -14.61
CA THR A 75 13.31 -2.41 -14.76
C THR A 75 14.24 -1.85 -15.85
N LYS A 76 13.66 -1.34 -16.94
CA LYS A 76 14.40 -0.67 -18.01
C LYS A 76 14.94 0.67 -17.55
N LEU A 77 14.10 1.44 -16.86
CA LEU A 77 14.48 2.73 -16.30
C LEU A 77 15.66 2.61 -15.33
N VAL A 78 15.61 1.65 -14.40
CA VAL A 78 16.67 1.41 -13.42
C VAL A 78 17.94 0.89 -14.11
N SER A 79 17.83 -0.02 -15.08
CA SER A 79 19.00 -0.47 -15.86
C SER A 79 19.72 0.70 -16.52
N ARG A 80 18.99 1.63 -17.15
CA ARG A 80 19.57 2.84 -17.74
C ARG A 80 20.15 3.78 -16.66
N HIS A 81 19.47 3.95 -15.53
CA HIS A 81 19.94 4.77 -14.42
C HIS A 81 21.30 4.30 -13.87
N LEU A 82 21.51 2.98 -13.78
CA LEU A 82 22.75 2.39 -13.27
C LEU A 82 23.89 2.42 -14.28
N THR A 83 23.59 2.48 -15.58
CA THR A 83 24.60 2.47 -16.66
C THR A 83 24.88 3.84 -17.27
N SER A 84 24.03 4.84 -16.98
CA SER A 84 24.20 6.21 -17.48
C SER A 84 25.26 6.97 -16.65
N SER A 85 25.97 7.86 -17.31
CA SER A 85 26.82 8.86 -16.64
C SER A 85 26.01 9.90 -15.86
N GLU A 86 24.76 10.13 -16.26
CA GLU A 86 23.84 11.04 -15.57
C GLU A 86 22.78 10.25 -14.81
N LYS A 87 22.48 10.65 -13.58
CA LYS A 87 21.42 10.02 -12.78
C LYS A 87 20.06 10.36 -13.34
N ILE A 88 19.40 9.37 -13.97
CA ILE A 88 18.04 9.51 -14.50
C ILE A 88 17.01 9.68 -13.36
N ILE A 89 17.18 8.92 -12.27
CA ILE A 89 16.40 9.09 -11.04
C ILE A 89 17.20 9.99 -10.11
N PRO A 90 16.73 11.19 -9.78
CA PRO A 90 17.50 12.13 -8.96
C PRO A 90 17.70 11.63 -7.53
N GLU A 91 18.74 12.12 -6.87
CA GLU A 91 18.89 11.93 -5.42
C GLU A 91 17.79 12.69 -4.69
N THR A 92 17.21 12.04 -3.71
CA THR A 92 16.12 12.60 -2.89
C THR A 92 16.29 12.21 -1.43
N ASP A 93 15.66 12.96 -0.54
CA ASP A 93 15.68 12.66 0.90
C ASP A 93 14.83 11.43 1.22
N LEU A 94 13.76 11.21 0.46
CA LEU A 94 12.78 10.15 0.67
C LEU A 94 12.48 9.42 -0.65
N LEU A 95 12.61 8.09 -0.64
CA LEU A 95 12.10 7.21 -1.69
C LEU A 95 10.80 6.56 -1.21
N VAL A 96 9.74 6.61 -2.02
CA VAL A 96 8.47 5.98 -1.70
C VAL A 96 7.97 5.06 -2.80
N GLY A 97 7.14 4.06 -2.45
CA GLY A 97 6.51 3.20 -3.43
C GLY A 97 5.54 2.19 -2.85
N GLY A 98 4.43 1.99 -3.57
CA GLY A 98 3.47 0.90 -3.35
C GLY A 98 3.67 -0.18 -4.41
N PHE A 99 4.61 -1.09 -4.22
CA PHE A 99 4.95 -2.08 -5.25
C PHE A 99 3.94 -3.22 -5.33
N PRO A 100 3.66 -3.74 -6.57
CA PRO A 100 2.66 -4.78 -6.78
C PRO A 100 2.96 -6.09 -6.04
N CYS A 101 1.89 -6.71 -5.51
CA CYS A 101 1.90 -7.95 -4.73
C CYS A 101 2.09 -9.23 -5.59
N GLN A 102 2.01 -9.15 -6.92
CA GLN A 102 1.77 -10.33 -7.76
C GLN A 102 3.00 -11.20 -8.07
N ASP A 103 4.20 -10.76 -7.73
CA ASP A 103 5.43 -11.49 -8.04
C ASP A 103 6.39 -11.56 -6.83
N TYR A 104 5.95 -12.17 -5.72
CA TYR A 104 6.82 -12.43 -4.56
C TYR A 104 7.78 -13.60 -4.77
N SER A 105 8.50 -13.66 -5.86
CA SER A 105 9.63 -14.57 -5.97
C SER A 105 10.94 -13.81 -5.84
N VAL A 106 11.16 -13.20 -4.66
CA VAL A 106 12.44 -12.56 -4.32
C VAL A 106 13.58 -13.56 -4.52
N ALA A 107 13.36 -14.84 -4.22
CA ALA A 107 14.34 -15.91 -4.35
C ALA A 107 14.76 -16.24 -5.81
N LYS A 108 13.83 -16.19 -6.76
CA LYS A 108 14.17 -16.54 -8.16
C LYS A 108 15.07 -15.52 -8.86
N SER A 109 15.14 -14.28 -8.36
CA SER A 109 15.93 -13.21 -8.96
C SER A 109 17.36 -13.14 -8.44
N LEU A 110 17.66 -13.65 -7.26
CA LEU A 110 19.02 -13.70 -6.72
C LEU A 110 19.95 -14.55 -7.61
N ASN A 111 19.47 -15.70 -8.07
CA ASN A 111 20.22 -16.56 -8.99
C ASN A 111 20.25 -16.03 -10.45
N SER A 112 19.33 -15.13 -10.83
CA SER A 112 19.24 -14.57 -12.18
C SER A 112 19.75 -13.13 -12.30
N SER A 113 20.07 -12.45 -11.20
CA SER A 113 20.63 -11.09 -11.21
C SER A 113 22.07 -11.03 -11.79
N ARG A 114 22.69 -12.18 -12.04
CA ARG A 114 23.96 -12.30 -12.79
C ARG A 114 23.78 -12.49 -14.29
N GLY A 115 22.54 -12.49 -14.81
CA GLY A 115 22.24 -12.64 -16.24
C GLY A 115 21.02 -11.83 -16.66
N LEU A 116 21.14 -11.08 -17.73
CA LEU A 116 20.17 -10.13 -18.32
C LEU A 116 18.84 -10.75 -18.84
N GLU A 117 18.47 -11.99 -18.51
CA GLU A 117 17.35 -12.71 -19.14
C GLU A 117 16.30 -13.30 -18.19
N GLY A 118 16.06 -12.72 -17.03
CA GLY A 118 14.98 -13.16 -16.12
C GLY A 118 13.69 -12.39 -16.35
N LYS A 119 12.76 -12.88 -17.18
CA LYS A 119 11.41 -12.34 -17.32
C LYS A 119 10.73 -12.27 -15.95
N LYS A 120 10.25 -11.07 -15.54
CA LYS A 120 9.56 -10.72 -14.30
C LYS A 120 10.44 -10.82 -13.04
N GLY A 121 11.61 -10.25 -13.12
CA GLY A 121 12.42 -9.91 -11.96
C GLY A 121 11.61 -9.00 -11.05
N VAL A 122 11.51 -9.38 -9.85
CA VAL A 122 10.77 -8.81 -8.78
C VAL A 122 11.02 -7.31 -8.74
N LEU A 123 9.98 -6.52 -8.81
CA LEU A 123 10.01 -5.05 -8.74
C LEU A 123 10.72 -4.54 -7.47
N TRP A 124 10.84 -5.40 -6.45
CA TRP A 124 11.65 -5.20 -5.28
C TRP A 124 13.13 -4.90 -5.61
N TRP A 125 13.73 -5.62 -6.57
CA TRP A 125 15.13 -5.40 -6.94
C TRP A 125 15.34 -4.03 -7.58
N SER A 126 14.36 -3.55 -8.35
CA SER A 126 14.40 -2.18 -8.86
C SER A 126 14.38 -1.14 -7.74
N ILE A 127 13.59 -1.37 -6.67
CA ILE A 127 13.62 -0.51 -5.47
C ILE A 127 15.00 -0.56 -4.81
N ARG A 128 15.52 -1.76 -4.56
CA ARG A 128 16.83 -1.99 -3.95
C ARG A 128 17.93 -1.28 -4.72
N ASP A 129 17.95 -1.40 -6.04
CA ASP A 129 18.97 -0.80 -6.89
C ASP A 129 18.93 0.73 -6.85
N VAL A 130 17.75 1.33 -6.81
CA VAL A 130 17.59 2.78 -6.60
C VAL A 130 18.04 3.19 -5.19
N VAL A 131 17.70 2.41 -4.16
CA VAL A 131 18.15 2.70 -2.78
C VAL A 131 19.68 2.61 -2.69
N GLU A 132 20.30 1.61 -3.31
CA GLU A 132 21.76 1.44 -3.33
C GLU A 132 22.46 2.58 -4.05
N SER A 133 21.95 2.98 -5.23
CA SER A 133 22.52 4.06 -6.05
C SER A 133 22.34 5.44 -5.41
N ASN A 134 21.14 5.75 -4.93
CA ASN A 134 20.77 7.11 -4.53
C ASN A 134 20.89 7.36 -3.02
N ARG A 135 20.93 6.30 -2.21
CA ARG A 135 21.15 6.37 -0.77
C ARG A 135 20.25 7.40 -0.05
N PRO A 136 18.90 7.40 -0.28
CA PRO A 136 18.01 8.34 0.38
C PRO A 136 18.11 8.24 1.91
N LYS A 137 17.81 9.31 2.64
CA LYS A 137 17.78 9.27 4.11
C LYS A 137 16.67 8.34 4.61
N TYR A 138 15.54 8.37 3.92
CA TYR A 138 14.37 7.54 4.25
C TYR A 138 13.87 6.75 3.04
N VAL A 139 13.34 5.56 3.31
CA VAL A 139 12.55 4.76 2.35
C VAL A 139 11.22 4.45 3.00
N PHE A 140 10.10 4.76 2.32
CA PHE A 140 8.77 4.48 2.84
C PHE A 140 7.96 3.67 1.81
N LEU A 141 7.67 2.42 2.14
CA LEU A 141 7.00 1.47 1.27
C LEU A 141 5.66 1.01 1.85
N GLU A 142 4.73 0.69 0.97
CA GLU A 142 3.42 0.12 1.32
C GLU A 142 3.19 -1.18 0.55
N ASN A 143 2.58 -2.16 1.23
CA ASN A 143 2.14 -3.39 0.59
C ASN A 143 0.97 -4.05 1.34
N VAL A 144 0.43 -5.13 0.81
CA VAL A 144 -0.56 -5.94 1.52
C VAL A 144 0.07 -6.68 2.70
N ASP A 145 -0.69 -6.89 3.78
CA ASP A 145 -0.23 -7.54 5.02
C ASP A 145 0.28 -8.97 4.83
N ARG A 146 -0.18 -9.67 3.81
CA ARG A 146 0.29 -11.03 3.50
C ARG A 146 1.76 -11.09 3.06
N LEU A 147 2.40 -9.95 2.75
CA LEU A 147 3.84 -9.88 2.50
C LEU A 147 4.64 -10.51 3.65
N LEU A 148 4.23 -10.24 4.90
CA LEU A 148 4.88 -10.80 6.08
C LEU A 148 4.81 -12.33 6.16
N LYS A 149 3.96 -12.96 5.34
CA LYS A 149 3.68 -14.41 5.36
C LYS A 149 4.07 -15.11 4.07
N SER A 150 4.60 -14.36 3.09
CA SER A 150 4.95 -14.87 1.75
C SER A 150 6.32 -15.56 1.76
N PRO A 151 6.52 -16.61 0.94
CA PRO A 151 5.51 -17.38 0.24
C PRO A 151 4.84 -18.44 1.12
N ALA A 152 3.84 -19.15 0.59
CA ALA A 152 3.14 -20.18 1.34
C ALA A 152 4.03 -21.39 1.72
N THR A 153 5.05 -21.68 0.91
CA THR A 153 5.99 -22.80 1.08
C THR A 153 7.14 -22.50 2.05
N GLN A 154 7.48 -21.22 2.24
CA GLN A 154 8.54 -20.75 3.16
C GLN A 154 8.05 -19.49 3.86
N ARG A 155 7.29 -19.64 4.94
CA ARG A 155 6.57 -18.57 5.59
C ARG A 155 7.47 -17.44 6.10
N GLY A 156 7.32 -16.25 5.52
CA GLY A 156 8.04 -15.03 5.89
C GLY A 156 9.35 -14.81 5.13
N ARG A 157 9.79 -15.74 4.28
CA ARG A 157 11.06 -15.66 3.53
C ARG A 157 11.21 -14.34 2.76
N ASP A 158 10.22 -13.97 1.97
CA ASP A 158 10.34 -12.80 1.10
C ASP A 158 10.54 -11.52 1.93
N PHE A 159 9.85 -11.41 3.07
CA PHE A 159 10.02 -10.29 3.97
C PHE A 159 11.38 -10.32 4.70
N ALA A 160 11.87 -11.49 5.10
CA ALA A 160 13.20 -11.65 5.69
C ALA A 160 14.30 -11.17 4.73
N VAL A 161 14.23 -11.58 3.45
CA VAL A 161 15.17 -11.15 2.40
C VAL A 161 15.09 -9.64 2.19
N MET A 162 13.89 -9.04 2.19
CA MET A 162 13.74 -7.59 2.07
C MET A 162 14.40 -6.84 3.23
N LEU A 163 14.21 -7.31 4.47
CA LEU A 163 14.83 -6.71 5.66
C LEU A 163 16.36 -6.80 5.60
N SER A 164 16.91 -8.01 5.34
CA SER A 164 18.34 -8.21 5.23
C SER A 164 18.96 -7.38 4.10
N THR A 165 18.30 -7.29 2.94
CA THR A 165 18.75 -6.50 1.79
C THR A 165 18.85 -5.00 2.13
N LEU A 166 17.82 -4.39 2.73
CA LEU A 166 17.89 -2.98 3.15
C LEU A 166 18.88 -2.77 4.29
N GLY A 167 18.97 -3.76 5.19
CA GLY A 167 19.92 -3.71 6.30
C GLY A 167 21.37 -3.71 5.83
N SER A 168 21.73 -4.54 4.83
CA SER A 168 23.08 -4.55 4.23
C SER A 168 23.44 -3.21 3.59
N LEU A 169 22.44 -2.44 3.14
CA LEU A 169 22.60 -1.08 2.64
C LEU A 169 22.70 -0.02 3.77
N GLY A 170 22.65 -0.41 5.05
CA GLY A 170 22.84 0.47 6.20
C GLY A 170 21.56 1.16 6.69
N TYR A 171 20.43 0.47 6.58
CA TYR A 171 19.15 0.99 7.07
C TYR A 171 18.67 0.22 8.31
N GLN A 172 18.09 0.97 9.26
CA GLN A 172 17.16 0.45 10.27
C GLN A 172 15.78 0.43 9.66
N ILE A 173 15.03 -0.68 9.83
CA ILE A 173 13.72 -0.84 9.19
C ILE A 173 12.65 -1.06 10.25
N GLU A 174 11.63 -0.20 10.27
CA GLU A 174 10.39 -0.41 11.01
C GLU A 174 9.32 -0.95 10.09
N TRP A 175 8.47 -1.86 10.59
CA TRP A 175 7.25 -2.26 9.89
C TRP A 175 6.05 -2.34 10.82
N ARG A 176 4.87 -2.08 10.24
CA ARG A 176 3.61 -2.28 10.94
C ARG A 176 2.47 -2.57 9.99
N VAL A 177 1.67 -3.58 10.35
CA VAL A 177 0.38 -3.84 9.72
C VAL A 177 -0.65 -2.91 10.36
N LEU A 178 -1.24 -2.05 9.54
CA LEU A 178 -2.19 -1.01 9.95
C LEU A 178 -3.51 -1.19 9.20
N SER A 179 -4.61 -1.08 9.93
CA SER A 179 -5.93 -0.85 9.34
C SER A 179 -6.24 0.65 9.40
N ALA A 180 -6.57 1.26 8.27
CA ALA A 180 -6.85 2.69 8.24
C ALA A 180 -8.04 3.06 9.13
N SER A 181 -9.06 2.19 9.23
CA SER A 181 -10.20 2.41 10.13
C SER A 181 -9.84 2.49 11.60
N ASP A 182 -8.76 1.81 12.02
CA ASP A 182 -8.33 1.81 13.42
C ASP A 182 -7.71 3.16 13.84
N TYR A 183 -7.49 4.03 12.85
CA TYR A 183 -6.96 5.38 13.04
C TYR A 183 -7.89 6.47 12.51
N GLY A 184 -9.19 6.18 12.47
CA GLY A 184 -10.24 7.15 12.20
C GLY A 184 -10.63 7.32 10.75
N PHE A 185 -10.02 6.60 9.79
CA PHE A 185 -10.39 6.72 8.38
C PHE A 185 -11.65 5.90 8.03
N PRO A 186 -12.44 6.33 7.04
CA PRO A 186 -13.73 5.69 6.71
C PRO A 186 -13.62 4.38 5.94
N GLN A 187 -12.42 3.81 5.83
CA GLN A 187 -12.19 2.55 5.12
C GLN A 187 -11.36 1.57 5.96
N ARG A 188 -11.81 0.32 6.06
CA ARG A 188 -11.06 -0.79 6.65
C ARG A 188 -10.09 -1.35 5.60
N ARG A 189 -8.97 -0.64 5.40
CA ARG A 189 -7.90 -1.04 4.48
C ARG A 189 -6.68 -1.45 5.27
N ILE A 190 -6.38 -2.75 5.28
CA ILE A 190 -5.25 -3.32 6.01
C ILE A 190 -4.04 -3.38 5.08
N ARG A 191 -2.92 -2.76 5.52
CA ARG A 191 -1.66 -2.72 4.78
C ARG A 191 -0.47 -2.82 5.73
N VAL A 192 0.64 -3.36 5.23
CA VAL A 192 1.92 -3.21 5.90
C VAL A 192 2.59 -1.93 5.41
N PHE A 193 2.99 -1.09 6.35
CA PHE A 193 3.85 0.06 6.12
C PHE A 193 5.26 -0.29 6.59
N ILE A 194 6.25 0.02 5.76
CA ILE A 194 7.66 -0.26 5.98
C ILE A 194 8.40 1.06 5.86
N VAL A 195 9.08 1.49 6.92
CA VAL A 195 9.88 2.71 6.93
C VAL A 195 11.31 2.34 7.25
N ALA A 196 12.23 2.65 6.33
CA ALA A 196 13.65 2.43 6.54
C ALA A 196 14.36 3.77 6.69
N THR A 197 15.19 3.89 7.72
CA THR A 197 15.99 5.08 8.03
C THR A 197 17.46 4.73 7.90
N ARG A 198 18.21 5.48 7.09
CA ARG A 198 19.65 5.29 6.97
C ARG A 198 20.35 5.75 8.27
N ILE A 199 21.16 4.87 8.84
CA ILE A 199 21.83 5.07 10.12
C ILE A 199 23.35 4.79 10.02
N PRO A 200 24.16 5.20 10.99
CA PRO A 200 25.58 4.83 11.06
C PRO A 200 25.77 3.31 11.11
N LYS A 201 26.78 2.80 10.37
CA LYS A 201 27.04 1.35 10.22
C LYS A 201 27.25 0.60 11.53
N ASN A 202 27.76 1.24 12.58
CA ASN A 202 28.07 0.61 13.86
C ASN A 202 26.94 0.69 14.88
N SER A 203 25.75 1.10 14.47
CA SER A 203 24.59 1.16 15.36
C SER A 203 24.21 -0.24 15.82
N ARG A 204 23.85 -0.36 17.09
CA ARG A 204 23.36 -1.62 17.71
C ARG A 204 21.96 -1.41 18.25
N LEU A 205 21.22 -2.49 18.37
CA LEU A 205 19.84 -2.48 18.86
C LEU A 205 19.70 -3.53 19.96
N SER A 206 19.45 -3.09 21.22
CA SER A 206 19.06 -3.99 22.30
C SER A 206 17.56 -4.33 22.21
N ALA A 207 17.15 -5.38 22.91
CA ALA A 207 15.73 -5.76 22.97
C ALA A 207 14.87 -4.64 23.58
N GLU A 208 15.36 -3.94 24.60
CA GLU A 208 14.67 -2.82 25.24
C GLU A 208 14.52 -1.62 24.28
N GLN A 209 15.60 -1.30 23.54
CA GLN A 209 15.55 -0.25 22.51
C GLN A 209 14.59 -0.62 21.39
N ALA A 210 14.60 -1.88 20.93
CA ALA A 210 13.68 -2.37 19.93
C ALA A 210 12.22 -2.22 20.38
N GLN A 211 11.90 -2.61 21.62
CA GLN A 211 10.57 -2.44 22.18
C GLN A 211 10.15 -0.95 22.25
N GLN A 212 11.06 -0.08 22.67
CA GLN A 212 10.80 1.38 22.69
C GLN A 212 10.53 1.93 21.29
N ILE A 213 11.33 1.53 20.27
CA ILE A 213 11.10 1.94 18.88
C ILE A 213 9.75 1.45 18.40
N ILE A 214 9.42 0.18 18.61
CA ILE A 214 8.16 -0.40 18.13
C ILE A 214 6.95 0.25 18.79
N LEU A 215 7.01 0.60 20.08
CA LEU A 215 5.85 1.04 20.84
C LEU A 215 5.74 2.56 20.98
N LYS A 216 6.85 3.32 20.92
CA LYS A 216 6.84 4.74 21.31
C LYS A 216 7.65 5.66 20.40
N SER A 217 8.97 5.42 20.27
CA SER A 217 9.90 6.40 19.72
C SER A 217 10.11 6.30 18.21
N GLY A 218 9.76 5.19 17.60
CA GLY A 218 9.89 4.98 16.15
C GLY A 218 8.95 5.89 15.34
N ILE A 219 9.17 5.95 14.05
CA ILE A 219 8.35 6.73 13.11
C ILE A 219 6.92 6.21 13.08
N LEU A 220 6.75 4.90 12.99
CA LEU A 220 5.42 4.31 12.91
C LEU A 220 4.57 4.47 14.17
N PRO A 221 5.05 4.29 15.44
CA PRO A 221 4.23 4.55 16.60
C PRO A 221 3.97 6.05 16.87
N ARG A 222 4.84 6.94 16.44
CA ARG A 222 4.59 8.40 16.50
C ARG A 222 3.48 8.82 15.53
N ALA A 223 3.47 8.24 14.32
CA ALA A 223 2.43 8.47 13.32
C ALA A 223 1.10 7.76 13.68
N PHE A 224 1.19 6.59 14.27
CA PHE A 224 0.07 5.71 14.60
C PHE A 224 0.22 5.15 16.01
N PRO A 225 -0.27 5.85 17.03
CA PRO A 225 -0.14 5.43 18.42
C PRO A 225 -0.69 4.03 18.67
N VAL A 226 0.04 3.25 19.45
CA VAL A 226 -0.33 1.89 19.85
C VAL A 226 -0.28 1.73 21.35
N ARG A 227 -0.96 0.70 21.84
CA ARG A 227 -0.81 0.19 23.20
C ARG A 227 -0.04 -1.12 23.19
N ASP A 228 0.70 -1.36 24.25
CA ASP A 228 1.29 -2.65 24.54
C ASP A 228 0.18 -3.65 24.87
N THR A 229 0.27 -4.83 24.28
CA THR A 229 -0.68 -5.94 24.51
C THR A 229 -0.12 -6.98 25.47
N ALA A 230 0.96 -6.65 26.20
CA ALA A 230 1.71 -7.57 27.05
C ALA A 230 2.24 -8.80 26.27
N THR A 231 2.35 -8.68 24.93
CA THR A 231 2.93 -9.73 24.09
C THR A 231 4.46 -9.70 24.22
N SER A 232 5.07 -10.85 24.47
CA SER A 232 6.53 -10.94 24.53
C SER A 232 7.18 -10.50 23.23
N LEU A 233 8.26 -9.75 23.35
CA LEU A 233 9.12 -9.40 22.23
C LEU A 233 9.82 -10.68 21.72
N THR A 234 9.74 -10.92 20.43
CA THR A 234 10.41 -12.08 19.78
C THR A 234 11.58 -11.54 18.96
N GLU A 235 12.76 -12.10 19.16
CA GLU A 235 13.94 -11.88 18.34
C GLU A 235 13.98 -12.93 17.22
N ILE A 236 14.32 -12.49 16.01
CA ILE A 236 14.48 -13.33 14.80
C ILE A 236 15.87 -13.03 14.26
N ASP A 237 16.70 -14.06 14.14
CA ASP A 237 18.02 -13.95 13.53
C ASP A 237 17.89 -13.92 12.00
N LEU A 238 18.43 -12.87 11.40
CA LEU A 238 18.52 -12.63 9.96
C LEU A 238 19.94 -12.19 9.59
N SER A 239 20.95 -12.72 10.31
CA SER A 239 22.36 -12.38 10.12
C SER A 239 22.97 -12.97 8.86
N ASP A 240 22.33 -13.98 8.28
CA ASP A 240 22.75 -14.57 7.02
C ASP A 240 22.57 -13.59 5.84
N GLU A 241 23.40 -13.77 4.83
CA GLU A 241 23.26 -13.03 3.57
C GLU A 241 21.90 -13.30 2.90
N PRO A 242 21.35 -12.33 2.13
CA PRO A 242 20.04 -12.47 1.49
C PRO A 242 19.87 -13.75 0.66
N ASP A 243 20.93 -14.23 0.01
CA ASP A 243 20.93 -15.47 -0.79
C ASP A 243 20.69 -16.69 0.10
N VAL A 244 21.39 -16.77 1.23
CA VAL A 244 21.24 -17.86 2.21
C VAL A 244 19.85 -17.83 2.83
N LEU A 245 19.38 -16.64 3.24
CA LEU A 245 18.01 -16.46 3.76
C LEU A 245 16.95 -16.88 2.75
N SER A 246 17.19 -16.62 1.46
CA SER A 246 16.28 -17.05 0.40
C SER A 246 16.08 -18.55 0.33
N ASP A 247 17.12 -19.32 0.62
CA ASP A 247 17.08 -20.79 0.56
C ASP A 247 16.64 -21.43 1.88
N THR A 248 17.01 -20.84 3.01
CA THR A 248 16.88 -21.46 4.33
C THR A 248 15.74 -20.94 5.18
N PHE A 249 15.41 -19.62 5.07
CA PHE A 249 14.44 -19.00 5.98
C PHE A 249 13.03 -19.50 5.74
N GLY A 250 12.35 -19.86 6.82
CA GLY A 250 10.94 -20.24 6.77
C GLY A 250 10.67 -21.68 6.28
N VAL A 251 11.73 -22.46 5.98
CA VAL A 251 11.58 -23.88 5.62
C VAL A 251 10.94 -24.64 6.78
N GLY A 252 9.86 -25.36 6.51
CA GLY A 252 9.13 -26.14 7.50
C GLY A 252 8.23 -25.32 8.46
N LEU A 253 8.28 -24.00 8.42
CA LEU A 253 7.43 -23.18 9.28
C LEU A 253 5.96 -23.19 8.79
N LYS A 254 5.05 -23.54 9.71
CA LYS A 254 3.59 -23.46 9.47
C LYS A 254 3.07 -22.01 9.49
N LYS A 255 3.74 -21.12 10.21
CA LYS A 255 3.39 -19.70 10.37
C LYS A 255 4.62 -18.83 10.22
N SER A 256 4.45 -17.62 9.71
CA SER A 256 5.51 -16.61 9.70
C SER A 256 5.87 -16.21 11.13
N PRO A 257 7.15 -16.03 11.45
CA PRO A 257 7.57 -15.51 12.75
C PRO A 257 7.33 -14.00 12.90
N PHE A 258 7.13 -13.28 11.79
CA PHE A 258 6.87 -11.84 11.80
C PHE A 258 5.46 -11.54 12.29
N LEU A 259 5.35 -10.79 13.39
CA LEU A 259 4.11 -10.26 13.91
C LEU A 259 3.74 -8.92 13.24
N ASN A 260 2.66 -8.29 13.69
CA ASN A 260 2.13 -7.09 13.04
C ASN A 260 2.97 -5.82 13.22
N SER A 261 3.97 -5.84 14.11
CA SER A 261 4.87 -4.71 14.36
C SER A 261 6.28 -5.20 14.61
N GLY A 262 7.28 -4.44 14.17
CA GLY A 262 8.66 -4.79 14.45
C GLY A 262 9.65 -3.75 13.96
N VAL A 263 10.92 -4.04 14.30
CA VAL A 263 12.10 -3.29 13.87
C VAL A 263 13.23 -4.25 13.53
N TYR A 264 13.99 -3.95 12.50
CA TYR A 264 15.18 -4.68 12.09
C TYR A 264 16.40 -3.78 12.09
N LEU A 265 17.53 -4.31 12.54
CA LEU A 265 18.84 -3.68 12.43
C LEU A 265 19.95 -4.74 12.46
N ASN A 266 20.89 -4.64 11.51
CA ASN A 266 22.14 -5.40 11.48
C ASN A 266 21.98 -6.91 11.78
N GLY A 267 21.13 -7.60 11.01
CA GLY A 267 20.89 -9.02 11.11
C GLY A 267 19.91 -9.47 12.20
N LYS A 268 19.38 -8.53 13.00
CA LYS A 268 18.40 -8.87 14.04
C LYS A 268 17.06 -8.18 13.79
N ALA A 269 16.00 -8.95 13.76
CA ALA A 269 14.64 -8.45 13.73
C ALA A 269 13.95 -8.70 15.08
N PHE A 270 13.30 -7.68 15.61
CA PHE A 270 12.48 -7.76 16.81
C PHE A 270 11.03 -7.52 16.43
N THR A 271 10.13 -8.36 16.92
CA THR A 271 8.72 -8.26 16.58
C THR A 271 7.83 -8.53 17.78
N LEU A 272 6.69 -7.84 17.84
CA LEU A 272 5.66 -8.04 18.84
C LEU A 272 4.27 -7.76 18.23
N LYS A 273 3.23 -8.18 18.91
CA LYS A 273 1.86 -7.81 18.59
C LYS A 273 1.53 -6.48 19.28
N SER A 274 1.10 -5.48 18.50
CA SER A 274 0.58 -4.22 19.03
C SER A 274 -0.86 -3.99 18.58
N GLU A 275 -1.59 -3.18 19.31
CA GLU A 275 -2.95 -2.77 18.99
C GLU A 275 -3.04 -1.26 18.87
N ALA A 276 -3.93 -0.79 17.98
CA ALA A 276 -4.17 0.63 17.79
C ALA A 276 -4.66 1.31 19.08
N SER A 277 -4.16 2.54 19.32
CA SER A 277 -4.56 3.40 20.45
C SER A 277 -4.99 4.77 19.93
N TRP A 278 -6.05 4.79 19.13
CA TRP A 278 -6.59 6.01 18.53
C TRP A 278 -7.63 6.65 19.46
N ARG A 279 -7.52 7.97 19.64
CA ARG A 279 -8.45 8.76 20.47
C ARG A 279 -9.14 9.87 19.69
N GLY A 280 -8.87 9.96 18.37
CA GLY A 280 -9.50 10.96 17.51
C GLY A 280 -10.88 10.54 17.01
N HIS A 281 -11.45 11.35 16.13
CA HIS A 281 -12.72 11.05 15.48
C HIS A 281 -12.60 9.83 14.56
N ASN A 282 -13.64 8.99 14.52
CA ASN A 282 -13.78 7.85 13.63
C ASN A 282 -14.82 8.17 12.55
N PHE A 283 -14.39 8.20 11.31
CA PHE A 283 -15.29 8.38 10.18
C PHE A 283 -15.90 7.07 9.72
N ALA A 284 -17.15 7.12 9.30
CA ALA A 284 -17.93 6.00 8.79
C ALA A 284 -18.22 6.15 7.30
N LEU A 285 -18.83 5.13 6.71
CA LEU A 285 -19.25 5.15 5.30
C LEU A 285 -20.23 6.30 5.02
N ALA A 286 -21.12 6.62 5.95
CA ALA A 286 -22.05 7.75 5.83
C ALA A 286 -21.35 9.10 5.56
N ASP A 287 -20.15 9.30 6.14
CA ASP A 287 -19.45 10.59 6.08
C ASP A 287 -18.89 10.95 4.69
N VAL A 288 -18.85 9.99 3.77
CA VAL A 288 -18.31 10.17 2.42
C VAL A 288 -19.38 10.28 1.33
N LEU A 289 -20.64 9.99 1.65
CA LEU A 289 -21.70 9.84 0.66
C LEU A 289 -22.10 11.20 0.03
N GLU A 290 -22.52 11.09 -1.24
CA GLU A 290 -23.23 12.16 -1.95
C GLU A 290 -24.70 12.20 -1.54
N ASN A 291 -25.31 13.39 -1.76
CA ASN A 291 -26.75 13.50 -1.64
C ASN A 291 -27.43 12.62 -2.71
N SER A 292 -28.49 11.92 -2.32
CA SER A 292 -29.23 11.00 -3.21
C SER A 292 -29.74 11.67 -4.49
N ILE A 293 -30.09 12.96 -4.43
CA ILE A 293 -30.54 13.73 -5.59
C ILE A 293 -29.44 13.87 -6.66
N SER A 294 -28.16 13.87 -6.24
CA SER A 294 -27.00 13.99 -7.14
C SER A 294 -26.56 12.65 -7.73
N VAL A 295 -27.17 11.53 -7.32
CA VAL A 295 -26.75 10.19 -7.74
C VAL A 295 -27.34 9.86 -9.12
N PRO A 296 -26.50 9.62 -10.16
CA PRO A 296 -26.95 9.23 -11.48
C PRO A 296 -27.76 7.92 -11.44
N SER A 297 -28.76 7.81 -12.33
CA SER A 297 -29.72 6.70 -12.35
C SER A 297 -29.06 5.32 -12.47
N GLU A 298 -27.95 5.21 -13.21
CA GLU A 298 -27.21 3.96 -13.43
C GLU A 298 -26.51 3.40 -12.18
N PHE A 299 -26.38 4.17 -11.11
CA PHE A 299 -25.85 3.69 -9.84
C PHE A 299 -26.90 3.04 -8.95
N TRP A 300 -28.18 3.34 -9.17
CA TRP A 300 -29.26 2.69 -8.46
C TRP A 300 -29.47 1.25 -8.95
N ILE A 301 -29.78 0.36 -8.03
CA ILE A 301 -30.06 -1.05 -8.35
C ILE A 301 -31.54 -1.16 -8.71
N PRO A 302 -31.86 -1.62 -9.92
CA PRO A 302 -33.25 -1.91 -10.28
C PRO A 302 -33.85 -2.99 -9.37
N ASP A 303 -35.14 -2.89 -9.06
CA ASP A 303 -35.81 -3.82 -8.14
C ASP A 303 -35.79 -5.29 -8.64
N ASP A 304 -35.88 -5.49 -9.94
CA ASP A 304 -35.77 -6.82 -10.58
C ASP A 304 -34.38 -7.46 -10.45
N LYS A 305 -33.32 -6.67 -10.18
CA LYS A 305 -31.96 -7.15 -9.95
C LYS A 305 -31.61 -7.34 -8.47
N LEU A 306 -32.43 -6.85 -7.56
CA LEU A 306 -32.12 -6.84 -6.14
C LEU A 306 -31.91 -8.26 -5.57
N ALA A 307 -32.69 -9.22 -6.04
CA ALA A 307 -32.59 -10.63 -5.63
C ALA A 307 -31.21 -11.22 -5.96
N GLU A 308 -30.65 -10.90 -7.15
CA GLU A 308 -29.32 -11.34 -7.57
C GLU A 308 -28.23 -10.79 -6.63
N TRP A 309 -28.28 -9.49 -6.30
CA TRP A 309 -27.32 -8.87 -5.38
C TRP A 309 -27.37 -9.50 -3.98
N LYS A 310 -28.57 -9.72 -3.43
CA LYS A 310 -28.77 -10.40 -2.14
C LYS A 310 -28.20 -11.82 -2.16
N TYR A 311 -28.50 -12.59 -3.21
CA TYR A 311 -27.99 -13.95 -3.39
C TYR A 311 -26.45 -13.99 -3.42
N LEU A 312 -25.82 -13.08 -4.17
CA LEU A 312 -24.35 -13.04 -4.27
C LEU A 312 -23.68 -12.75 -2.93
N LYS A 313 -24.30 -11.98 -2.04
CA LYS A 313 -23.77 -11.64 -0.71
C LYS A 313 -24.14 -12.65 0.38
N GLY A 314 -25.06 -13.54 0.12
CA GLY A 314 -25.44 -14.62 1.04
C GLY A 314 -24.31 -15.63 1.26
N SER A 315 -24.45 -16.44 2.31
CA SER A 315 -23.59 -17.61 2.53
C SER A 315 -23.87 -18.67 1.49
N LYS A 316 -22.82 -19.35 1.02
CA LYS A 316 -22.91 -20.43 0.04
C LYS A 316 -21.94 -21.53 0.37
N SER A 317 -22.33 -22.76 0.10
CA SER A 317 -21.44 -23.91 0.06
C SER A 317 -21.56 -24.53 -1.33
N ILE A 318 -20.50 -24.45 -2.11
CA ILE A 318 -20.49 -24.87 -3.52
C ILE A 318 -19.53 -26.03 -3.65
N GLU A 319 -20.02 -27.17 -4.14
CA GLU A 319 -19.13 -28.28 -4.47
C GLU A 319 -18.26 -27.91 -5.67
N ARG A 320 -16.97 -28.08 -5.52
CA ARG A 320 -15.95 -27.85 -6.56
C ARG A 320 -15.05 -29.08 -6.71
N VAL A 321 -14.48 -29.23 -7.88
CA VAL A 321 -13.51 -30.28 -8.18
C VAL A 321 -12.14 -29.63 -8.36
N HIS A 322 -11.14 -30.18 -7.67
CA HIS A 322 -9.76 -29.73 -7.83
C HIS A 322 -9.26 -30.17 -9.21
N VAL A 323 -8.82 -29.22 -10.04
CA VAL A 323 -8.52 -29.47 -11.47
C VAL A 323 -7.41 -30.50 -11.66
N GLU A 324 -6.41 -30.53 -10.78
CA GLU A 324 -5.25 -31.43 -10.92
C GLU A 324 -5.47 -32.82 -10.30
N SER A 325 -6.23 -32.91 -9.20
CA SER A 325 -6.40 -34.16 -8.44
C SER A 325 -7.77 -34.84 -8.64
N GLY A 326 -8.73 -34.16 -9.29
CA GLY A 326 -10.10 -34.64 -9.41
C GLY A 326 -10.88 -34.69 -8.08
N THR A 327 -10.29 -34.26 -6.97
CA THR A 327 -10.90 -34.37 -5.65
C THR A 327 -12.01 -33.35 -5.48
N LYS A 328 -13.18 -33.80 -5.04
CA LYS A 328 -14.33 -32.94 -4.71
C LYS A 328 -14.09 -32.27 -3.35
N TYR A 329 -14.37 -30.98 -3.28
CA TYR A 329 -14.35 -30.22 -2.02
C TYR A 329 -15.46 -29.19 -1.98
N PHE A 330 -15.90 -28.83 -0.79
CA PHE A 330 -16.88 -27.75 -0.62
C PHE A 330 -16.17 -26.41 -0.43
N TYR A 331 -16.39 -25.52 -1.39
CA TYR A 331 -15.96 -24.13 -1.27
C TYR A 331 -17.04 -23.34 -0.53
N ALA A 332 -16.75 -22.95 0.71
CA ALA A 332 -17.66 -22.19 1.54
C ALA A 332 -17.43 -20.68 1.42
N GLU A 333 -18.47 -19.93 1.16
CA GLU A 333 -18.50 -18.48 1.20
C GLU A 333 -19.35 -18.01 2.39
N GLY A 334 -18.74 -17.29 3.34
CA GLY A 334 -19.48 -16.69 4.44
C GLY A 334 -20.41 -15.56 3.99
N GLN A 335 -21.41 -15.24 4.79
CA GLN A 335 -22.31 -14.13 4.53
C GLN A 335 -21.58 -12.78 4.59
N MET A 336 -21.91 -11.88 3.67
CA MET A 336 -21.50 -10.47 3.69
C MET A 336 -22.69 -9.58 4.03
N ALA A 337 -22.42 -8.41 4.61
CA ALA A 337 -23.48 -7.43 4.89
C ALA A 337 -24.20 -7.01 3.60
N PHE A 338 -25.52 -6.92 3.68
CA PHE A 338 -26.38 -6.37 2.64
C PHE A 338 -27.60 -5.66 3.25
N PRO A 339 -27.70 -4.34 3.11
CA PRO A 339 -26.67 -3.41 2.60
C PRO A 339 -25.45 -3.30 3.51
N ASP A 340 -24.38 -2.66 3.00
CA ASP A 340 -23.25 -2.24 3.84
C ASP A 340 -23.73 -1.19 4.85
N LEU A 341 -23.32 -1.34 6.12
CA LEU A 341 -23.79 -0.47 7.21
C LEU A 341 -23.13 0.91 7.11
N LEU A 342 -23.96 1.95 7.05
CA LEU A 342 -23.50 3.33 6.93
C LEU A 342 -22.76 3.86 8.16
N THR A 343 -23.04 3.29 9.34
CA THR A 343 -22.41 3.65 10.62
C THR A 343 -21.03 3.06 10.84
N ASN A 344 -20.61 2.15 9.96
CA ASN A 344 -19.29 1.51 10.02
C ASN A 344 -18.36 2.08 8.96
N PRO A 345 -17.03 1.98 9.15
CA PRO A 345 -16.09 2.16 8.05
C PRO A 345 -16.39 1.15 6.93
N SER A 346 -16.20 1.57 5.68
CA SER A 346 -16.36 0.68 4.53
C SER A 346 -15.40 -0.51 4.60
N ARG A 347 -15.76 -1.60 3.93
CA ARG A 347 -14.81 -2.68 3.64
C ARG A 347 -13.68 -2.16 2.73
N THR A 348 -12.60 -2.90 2.61
CA THR A 348 -11.56 -2.58 1.62
C THR A 348 -12.15 -2.49 0.21
N ILE A 349 -11.90 -1.37 -0.48
CA ILE A 349 -12.24 -1.22 -1.90
C ILE A 349 -11.31 -2.12 -2.72
N LEU A 350 -11.89 -2.93 -3.61
CA LEU A 350 -11.16 -3.79 -4.53
C LEU A 350 -11.19 -3.20 -5.94
N THR A 351 -10.29 -3.65 -6.79
CA THR A 351 -10.18 -3.19 -8.20
C THR A 351 -11.44 -3.46 -9.04
N GLY A 352 -12.23 -4.47 -8.65
CA GLY A 352 -13.50 -4.80 -9.29
C GLY A 352 -14.72 -4.00 -8.80
N GLU A 353 -14.54 -2.97 -7.96
CA GLU A 353 -15.64 -2.15 -7.39
C GLU A 353 -16.48 -1.46 -8.47
N GLY A 354 -15.85 -1.01 -9.54
CA GLY A 354 -16.52 -0.36 -10.66
C GLY A 354 -17.35 -1.33 -11.52
N GLY A 355 -18.16 -0.76 -12.42
CA GLY A 355 -19.00 -1.49 -13.36
C GLY A 355 -20.38 -1.86 -12.81
N LYS A 356 -21.31 -2.18 -13.73
CA LYS A 356 -22.74 -2.36 -13.41
C LYS A 356 -23.10 -3.79 -12.97
N THR A 357 -22.25 -4.78 -13.27
CA THR A 357 -22.50 -6.20 -12.97
C THR A 357 -22.54 -6.47 -11.47
N ALA A 358 -23.50 -7.27 -11.04
CA ALA A 358 -23.61 -7.70 -9.66
C ALA A 358 -22.37 -8.49 -9.22
N SER A 359 -21.92 -8.24 -8.00
CA SER A 359 -20.75 -8.88 -7.41
C SER A 359 -20.86 -8.89 -5.89
N ARG A 360 -20.45 -10.00 -5.27
CA ARG A 360 -20.43 -10.07 -3.81
C ARG A 360 -19.48 -9.06 -3.15
N PHE A 361 -18.44 -8.64 -3.85
CA PHE A 361 -17.39 -7.78 -3.28
C PHE A 361 -17.69 -6.29 -3.39
N LYS A 362 -18.56 -5.86 -4.33
CA LYS A 362 -18.94 -4.45 -4.47
C LYS A 362 -19.75 -3.97 -3.27
N HIS A 363 -19.56 -2.71 -2.90
CA HIS A 363 -20.37 -2.08 -1.85
C HIS A 363 -21.77 -1.78 -2.37
N ILE A 364 -22.76 -2.09 -1.54
CA ILE A 364 -24.16 -1.73 -1.76
C ILE A 364 -24.67 -1.05 -0.51
N ILE A 365 -25.15 0.16 -0.66
CA ILE A 365 -25.76 0.93 0.42
C ILE A 365 -27.25 1.12 0.19
N GLN A 366 -27.97 1.41 1.25
CA GLN A 366 -29.35 1.87 1.19
C GLN A 366 -29.39 3.37 1.49
N GLN A 367 -30.02 4.14 0.63
CA GLN A 367 -30.21 5.57 0.76
C GLN A 367 -31.62 5.93 0.30
N ASP A 368 -32.38 6.67 1.11
CA ASP A 368 -33.77 7.05 0.86
C ASP A 368 -34.67 5.88 0.41
N GLY A 369 -34.54 4.74 1.11
CA GLY A 369 -35.33 3.54 0.86
C GLY A 369 -34.89 2.69 -0.35
N ARG A 370 -33.96 3.17 -1.18
CA ARG A 370 -33.45 2.50 -2.39
C ARG A 370 -32.01 1.99 -2.21
N PHE A 371 -31.64 1.00 -3.01
CA PHE A 371 -30.30 0.42 -2.97
C PHE A 371 -29.44 0.96 -4.13
N ARG A 372 -28.16 1.23 -3.86
CA ARG A 372 -27.23 1.73 -4.87
C ARG A 372 -25.81 1.28 -4.63
N ARG A 373 -24.99 1.36 -5.69
CA ARG A 373 -23.55 1.24 -5.65
C ARG A 373 -22.91 2.56 -5.20
N LEU A 374 -21.65 2.51 -4.78
CA LEU A 374 -20.87 3.71 -4.50
C LEU A 374 -20.46 4.43 -5.79
N LEU A 375 -20.47 5.76 -5.75
CA LEU A 375 -19.96 6.62 -6.82
C LEU A 375 -18.43 6.63 -6.83
N PRO A 376 -17.78 6.87 -7.98
CA PRO A 376 -16.32 7.03 -8.02
C PRO A 376 -15.78 8.11 -7.07
N VAL A 377 -16.48 9.24 -6.92
CA VAL A 377 -16.11 10.29 -5.96
C VAL A 377 -16.19 9.83 -4.52
N GLU A 378 -17.13 8.96 -4.18
CA GLU A 378 -17.22 8.36 -2.83
C GLU A 378 -16.07 7.37 -2.57
N LEU A 379 -15.64 6.63 -3.60
CA LEU A 379 -14.47 5.78 -3.52
C LEU A 379 -13.18 6.61 -3.33
N GLU A 380 -13.04 7.74 -4.04
CA GLU A 380 -11.94 8.68 -3.85
C GLU A 380 -11.87 9.17 -2.40
N ARG A 381 -13.01 9.63 -1.85
CA ARG A 381 -13.13 10.06 -0.45
C ARG A 381 -12.77 8.96 0.55
N LEU A 382 -13.24 7.73 0.34
CA LEU A 382 -12.90 6.58 1.20
C LEU A 382 -11.39 6.34 1.30
N SER A 383 -10.63 6.67 0.25
CA SER A 383 -9.17 6.59 0.23
C SER A 383 -8.48 7.92 0.53
N GLY A 384 -9.23 8.99 0.82
CA GLY A 384 -8.72 10.31 1.19
C GLY A 384 -8.15 11.12 0.02
N PHE A 385 -8.55 10.82 -1.22
CA PHE A 385 -8.25 11.66 -2.37
C PHE A 385 -9.21 12.86 -2.46
N PRO A 386 -8.77 13.97 -3.08
CA PRO A 386 -9.66 15.05 -3.44
C PRO A 386 -10.78 14.58 -4.37
N ASP A 387 -11.95 15.23 -4.30
CA ASP A 387 -13.07 14.93 -5.18
C ASP A 387 -12.68 15.13 -6.65
N GLY A 388 -13.00 14.14 -7.48
CA GLY A 388 -12.69 14.17 -8.91
C GLY A 388 -11.23 13.90 -9.28
N HIS A 389 -10.37 13.54 -8.33
CA HIS A 389 -8.95 13.29 -8.56
C HIS A 389 -8.67 12.29 -9.70
N THR A 390 -9.51 11.26 -9.84
CA THR A 390 -9.36 10.25 -10.89
C THR A 390 -10.26 10.47 -12.11
N ALA A 391 -10.97 11.63 -12.18
CA ALA A 391 -11.97 11.88 -13.21
C ALA A 391 -11.37 12.16 -14.59
N GLN A 392 -10.16 12.73 -14.64
CA GLN A 392 -9.53 13.19 -15.87
C GLN A 392 -8.12 12.63 -16.01
N GLY A 393 -7.71 12.45 -17.25
CA GLY A 393 -6.34 12.22 -17.68
C GLY A 393 -5.99 13.18 -18.82
N ILE A 394 -4.74 13.25 -19.21
CA ILE A 394 -4.29 14.13 -20.32
C ILE A 394 -4.96 13.79 -21.66
N LYS A 395 -5.51 12.58 -21.80
CA LYS A 395 -6.25 12.13 -22.98
C LYS A 395 -7.77 12.26 -22.85
N GLY A 396 -8.27 12.94 -21.82
CA GLY A 396 -9.69 13.17 -21.56
C GLY A 396 -10.25 12.43 -20.36
N GLN A 397 -11.58 12.31 -20.31
CA GLN A 397 -12.30 11.73 -19.19
C GLN A 397 -11.98 10.25 -18.97
N ILE A 398 -11.80 9.85 -17.73
CA ILE A 398 -11.54 8.47 -17.32
C ILE A 398 -12.87 7.79 -16.96
N LEU A 399 -13.10 6.61 -17.50
CA LEU A 399 -14.31 5.82 -17.23
C LEU A 399 -14.44 5.45 -15.75
N ASP A 400 -15.64 5.45 -15.20
CA ASP A 400 -15.93 5.15 -13.79
C ASP A 400 -15.37 3.79 -13.31
N SER A 401 -15.41 2.77 -14.18
CA SER A 401 -14.82 1.47 -13.88
C SER A 401 -13.30 1.54 -13.71
N ARG A 402 -12.63 2.40 -14.48
CA ARG A 402 -11.18 2.62 -14.39
C ARG A 402 -10.84 3.46 -13.17
N ARG A 403 -11.62 4.48 -12.85
CA ARG A 403 -11.52 5.26 -11.61
C ARG A 403 -11.59 4.36 -10.38
N ALA A 404 -12.59 3.50 -10.32
CA ALA A 404 -12.73 2.50 -9.24
C ALA A 404 -11.54 1.52 -9.19
N PHE A 405 -11.00 1.10 -10.34
CA PHE A 405 -9.81 0.27 -10.42
C PHE A 405 -8.59 0.95 -9.80
N PHE A 406 -8.38 2.24 -10.08
CA PHE A 406 -7.28 3.01 -9.49
C PHE A 406 -7.40 3.08 -7.98
N ILE A 407 -8.58 3.41 -7.46
CA ILE A 407 -8.83 3.51 -6.03
C ILE A 407 -8.70 2.12 -5.34
N GLY A 408 -9.09 1.05 -6.01
CA GLY A 408 -8.88 -0.32 -5.51
C GLY A 408 -7.40 -0.68 -5.31
N ASN A 409 -6.51 -0.13 -6.14
CA ASN A 409 -5.05 -0.29 -6.00
C ASN A 409 -4.41 0.77 -5.09
N ALA A 410 -5.04 1.92 -4.90
CA ALA A 410 -4.47 3.03 -4.14
C ALA A 410 -4.39 2.72 -2.63
N LEU A 411 -3.55 3.47 -1.94
CA LEU A 411 -3.48 3.55 -0.48
C LEU A 411 -4.45 4.60 0.09
N VAL A 412 -4.54 4.69 1.42
CA VAL A 412 -5.27 5.77 2.10
C VAL A 412 -4.33 6.95 2.32
N VAL A 413 -4.58 8.04 1.62
CA VAL A 413 -3.73 9.26 1.56
C VAL A 413 -3.36 9.81 2.92
N GLY A 414 -4.34 9.92 3.84
CA GLY A 414 -4.08 10.45 5.18
C GLY A 414 -3.17 9.57 6.05
N MET A 415 -3.02 8.28 5.73
CA MET A 415 -2.02 7.43 6.38
C MET A 415 -0.61 7.86 5.99
N VAL A 416 -0.41 8.20 4.71
CA VAL A 416 0.87 8.70 4.19
C VAL A 416 1.21 10.07 4.77
N GLU A 417 0.22 10.99 4.84
CA GLU A 417 0.39 12.30 5.47
C GLU A 417 0.96 12.20 6.89
N ARG A 418 0.41 11.28 7.71
CA ARG A 418 0.87 11.11 9.11
C ARG A 418 2.32 10.66 9.21
N VAL A 419 2.72 9.69 8.39
CA VAL A 419 4.13 9.26 8.32
C VAL A 419 5.01 10.39 7.80
N GLY A 420 4.59 11.06 6.72
CA GLY A 420 5.31 12.17 6.14
C GLY A 420 5.57 13.31 7.12
N ARG A 421 4.61 13.60 8.03
CA ARG A 421 4.78 14.62 9.08
C ARG A 421 5.89 14.25 10.04
N VAL A 422 5.91 13.02 10.54
CA VAL A 422 6.95 12.54 11.46
C VAL A 422 8.33 12.55 10.78
N LEU A 423 8.40 12.12 9.50
CA LEU A 423 9.64 12.15 8.73
C LEU A 423 10.15 13.59 8.51
N ALA A 424 9.23 14.54 8.27
CA ALA A 424 9.58 15.96 8.10
C ALA A 424 10.14 16.57 9.39
N GLU A 425 9.55 16.25 10.55
CA GLU A 425 10.05 16.64 11.88
C GLU A 425 11.45 16.09 12.13
N ASP A 426 11.73 14.83 11.77
CA ASP A 426 13.03 14.18 11.99
C ASP A 426 14.09 14.62 10.96
N LEU A 427 13.67 15.13 9.80
CA LEU A 427 14.60 15.67 8.80
C LEU A 427 15.07 17.10 9.17
N ASN A 428 14.17 17.88 9.78
CA ASN A 428 14.37 19.28 10.15
C ASN A 428 14.03 19.49 11.64
N PRO A 429 14.86 18.97 12.58
CA PRO A 429 14.60 18.97 14.02
C PRO A 429 14.61 20.36 14.65
#